data_a9bc4521ceb5ec895b84d1ee7583f496
#
_entry.id   a9bc4521ceb5ec895b84d1ee7583f496
#
_cell.length_a   1.000
_cell.length_b   1.000
_cell.length_c   1.000
_cell.angle_alpha   90.00
_cell.angle_beta   90.00
_cell.angle_gamma   90.00
#
_symmetry.space_group_name_H-M   'P 1'
#
loop_
_entity.id
_entity.type
_entity.pdbx_description
1 polymer ?
#
loop_
_entity_poly.entity_id
_entity_poly.type
_entity_poly.pdbx_seq_one_letter_code
_entity_poly.pdbx_strand_id
1 'polypeptide(L)'
;GEAVPMSTEPDKRPGDALLNPAAFPEPKVRPNNPNFGSGPCAKRPGWTGDAISDAALGRSHRSSLGKAKLAEAIDETHALLGLPKDYLVGIVPASDTGAVEMVMWSMLGERPVDICHWESFGTTWYSDAVKELKLEKVTNIKAEFGVLPDLSKTDASHDILFTMNGTTSGVRVPSLDWIPADRTGLTICDATSAIFGFDMLPWEKLDVVTYSWQKVPLHLHAPSAQFPHSSQPADAGHPLCHSTHSFPRLVH
;
A
#
# COMPACT_ATOMS: atom_id res chain seq x y z
N GLY A 1 20.94 -33.44 -3.24
CA GLY A 1 19.63 -32.87 -3.42
C GLY A 1 19.54 -32.33 -4.83
N GLU A 2 18.65 -32.88 -5.65
CA GLU A 2 18.40 -32.44 -7.01
C GLU A 2 17.70 -31.09 -7.00
N ALA A 3 18.19 -30.17 -7.82
CA ALA A 3 17.55 -28.88 -8.04
C ALA A 3 16.23 -29.10 -8.81
N VAL A 4 15.12 -28.63 -8.24
CA VAL A 4 13.81 -28.60 -8.91
C VAL A 4 13.92 -27.63 -10.10
N PRO A 5 13.63 -28.07 -11.35
CA PRO A 5 13.68 -27.18 -12.48
C PRO A 5 12.58 -26.11 -12.35
N MET A 6 12.98 -24.85 -12.41
CA MET A 6 12.04 -23.73 -12.53
C MET A 6 11.21 -23.90 -13.80
N SER A 7 9.89 -23.89 -13.66
CA SER A 7 8.96 -23.85 -14.80
C SER A 7 9.29 -22.64 -15.68
N THR A 8 9.58 -22.90 -16.95
CA THR A 8 9.88 -21.87 -17.95
C THR A 8 8.64 -21.34 -18.67
N GLU A 9 7.45 -21.74 -18.26
CA GLU A 9 6.24 -21.13 -18.81
C GLU A 9 5.93 -19.85 -18.06
N PRO A 10 5.82 -18.70 -18.75
CA PRO A 10 5.38 -17.47 -18.13
C PRO A 10 3.93 -17.64 -17.67
N ASP A 11 3.70 -17.38 -16.41
CA ASP A 11 2.38 -17.33 -15.77
C ASP A 11 1.48 -16.36 -16.58
N LYS A 12 0.54 -16.89 -17.34
CA LYS A 12 -0.39 -16.11 -18.19
C LYS A 12 -1.41 -15.42 -17.29
N ARG A 13 -1.12 -14.19 -16.92
CA ARG A 13 -2.07 -13.34 -16.18
C ARG A 13 -3.28 -12.95 -17.04
N PRO A 14 -4.47 -12.74 -16.46
CA PRO A 14 -5.67 -12.32 -17.20
C PRO A 14 -5.57 -10.99 -17.96
N GLY A 15 -4.45 -10.32 -17.96
CA GLY A 15 -4.18 -9.09 -18.72
C GLY A 15 -3.19 -9.27 -19.88
N ASP A 16 -2.57 -10.44 -20.02
CA ASP A 16 -1.50 -10.64 -21.02
C ASP A 16 -1.99 -10.55 -22.47
N ALA A 17 -3.28 -10.73 -22.70
CA ALA A 17 -3.89 -10.51 -24.01
C ALA A 17 -3.87 -9.01 -24.43
N LEU A 18 -3.82 -8.10 -23.47
CA LEU A 18 -3.72 -6.64 -23.71
C LEU A 18 -2.27 -6.19 -23.95
N LEU A 19 -1.30 -7.03 -23.61
CA LEU A 19 0.13 -6.74 -23.75
C LEU A 19 0.77 -7.48 -24.91
N ASN A 20 -0.03 -7.97 -25.88
CA ASN A 20 0.52 -8.53 -27.11
C ASN A 20 1.19 -7.41 -27.93
N PRO A 21 2.54 -7.38 -28.02
CA PRO A 21 3.24 -6.33 -28.76
C PRO A 21 2.82 -6.26 -30.24
N ALA A 22 2.31 -7.35 -30.79
CA ALA A 22 1.81 -7.40 -32.17
C ALA A 22 0.47 -6.68 -32.35
N ALA A 23 -0.28 -6.43 -31.27
CA ALA A 23 -1.55 -5.68 -31.29
C ALA A 23 -1.34 -4.16 -31.27
N PHE A 24 -0.16 -3.70 -30.88
CA PHE A 24 0.18 -2.29 -30.77
C PHE A 24 1.41 -2.00 -31.62
N PRO A 25 1.25 -1.45 -32.83
CA PRO A 25 2.39 -1.13 -33.67
C PRO A 25 3.31 -0.12 -32.98
N GLU A 26 4.60 -0.31 -33.14
CA GLU A 26 5.59 0.61 -32.58
C GLU A 26 5.28 2.07 -32.99
N PRO A 27 5.27 3.01 -32.04
CA PRO A 27 5.03 4.42 -32.35
C PRO A 27 6.05 4.95 -33.35
N LYS A 28 5.60 5.56 -34.44
CA LYS A 28 6.48 6.11 -35.47
C LYS A 28 7.11 7.45 -35.08
N VAL A 29 6.60 8.07 -34.03
CA VAL A 29 7.05 9.39 -33.57
C VAL A 29 7.43 9.30 -32.10
N ARG A 30 8.64 9.69 -31.79
CA ARG A 30 9.09 9.82 -30.39
C ARG A 30 8.35 10.98 -29.70
N PRO A 31 7.95 10.83 -28.43
CA PRO A 31 7.43 11.97 -27.66
C PRO A 31 8.51 13.05 -27.50
N ASN A 32 8.13 14.31 -27.54
CA ASN A 32 9.04 15.44 -27.31
C ASN A 32 9.69 15.41 -25.93
N ASN A 33 9.00 14.86 -24.95
CA ASN A 33 9.52 14.63 -23.61
C ASN A 33 9.29 13.16 -23.23
N PRO A 34 10.34 12.34 -23.21
CA PRO A 34 10.24 10.92 -22.86
C PRO A 34 10.28 10.65 -21.36
N ASN A 35 10.30 11.69 -20.54
CA ASN A 35 10.34 11.54 -19.08
C ASN A 35 8.96 11.24 -18.54
N PHE A 36 8.67 9.96 -18.34
CA PHE A 36 7.45 9.46 -17.72
C PHE A 36 7.77 9.07 -16.26
N GLY A 37 7.71 10.06 -15.36
CA GLY A 37 7.93 9.82 -13.94
C GLY A 37 6.65 9.39 -13.22
N SER A 38 6.78 8.63 -12.15
CA SER A 38 5.71 8.47 -11.16
C SER A 38 5.70 9.69 -10.23
N GLY A 39 4.54 10.19 -9.87
CA GLY A 39 4.38 11.36 -9.01
C GLY A 39 3.95 12.61 -9.79
N PRO A 40 4.26 13.82 -9.31
CA PRO A 40 3.86 15.05 -9.99
C PRO A 40 4.38 15.09 -11.41
N CYS A 41 3.48 15.26 -12.37
CA CYS A 41 3.81 15.34 -13.79
C CYS A 41 3.11 16.54 -14.42
N ALA A 42 3.57 16.91 -15.63
CA ALA A 42 2.93 17.96 -16.40
C ALA A 42 1.46 17.61 -16.66
N LYS A 43 0.62 18.63 -16.67
CA LYS A 43 -0.79 18.48 -17.05
C LYS A 43 -0.88 17.99 -18.50
N ARG A 44 -1.91 17.17 -18.78
CA ARG A 44 -2.18 16.71 -20.15
C ARG A 44 -2.39 17.89 -21.11
N PRO A 45 -2.08 17.74 -22.39
CA PRO A 45 -2.41 18.76 -23.38
C PRO A 45 -3.90 19.15 -23.32
N GLY A 46 -4.19 20.45 -23.41
CA GLY A 46 -5.56 20.97 -23.32
C GLY A 46 -6.17 20.98 -21.92
N TRP A 47 -5.41 20.69 -20.87
CA TRP A 47 -5.91 20.84 -19.51
C TRP A 47 -6.11 22.30 -19.14
N THR A 48 -7.27 22.63 -18.58
CA THR A 48 -7.59 23.93 -17.99
C THR A 48 -8.09 23.76 -16.57
N GLY A 49 -8.19 24.85 -15.81
CA GLY A 49 -8.77 24.83 -14.46
C GLY A 49 -10.22 24.31 -14.40
N ASP A 50 -10.94 24.38 -15.53
CA ASP A 50 -12.32 23.88 -15.62
C ASP A 50 -12.42 22.38 -15.37
N ALA A 51 -11.34 21.63 -15.58
CA ALA A 51 -11.27 20.19 -15.27
C ALA A 51 -11.49 19.86 -13.77
N ILE A 52 -11.37 20.85 -12.90
CA ILE A 52 -11.59 20.74 -11.46
C ILE A 52 -12.58 21.79 -10.95
N SER A 53 -13.45 22.32 -11.82
CA SER A 53 -14.42 23.37 -11.47
C SER A 53 -15.44 22.93 -10.40
N ASP A 54 -15.72 21.64 -10.33
CA ASP A 54 -16.60 21.02 -9.34
C ASP A 54 -15.87 20.63 -8.04
N ALA A 55 -14.55 20.78 -7.99
CA ALA A 55 -13.77 20.47 -6.80
C ALA A 55 -14.13 21.42 -5.65
N ALA A 56 -14.18 20.88 -4.45
CA ALA A 56 -14.48 21.61 -3.23
C ALA A 56 -13.31 22.52 -2.79
N LEU A 57 -12.92 23.45 -3.64
CA LEU A 57 -11.80 24.38 -3.39
C LEU A 57 -12.16 25.47 -2.37
N GLY A 58 -11.16 26.01 -1.69
CA GLY A 58 -11.29 27.16 -0.79
C GLY A 58 -12.09 26.92 0.48
N ARG A 59 -12.36 25.67 0.84
CA ARG A 59 -13.10 25.29 2.06
C ARG A 59 -12.18 24.64 3.09
N SER A 60 -12.58 24.68 4.36
CA SER A 60 -11.92 23.93 5.44
C SER A 60 -12.22 22.42 5.29
N HIS A 61 -11.22 21.56 5.57
CA HIS A 61 -11.43 20.12 5.73
C HIS A 61 -12.39 19.79 6.90
N ARG A 62 -12.59 20.74 7.85
CA ARG A 62 -13.51 20.61 8.99
C ARG A 62 -14.95 21.01 8.64
N SER A 63 -15.20 21.60 7.47
CA SER A 63 -16.57 21.87 7.00
C SER A 63 -17.34 20.56 6.80
N SER A 64 -18.67 20.62 6.81
CA SER A 64 -19.50 19.43 6.53
C SER A 64 -19.17 18.82 5.17
N LEU A 65 -18.99 19.64 4.13
CA LEU A 65 -18.56 19.18 2.80
C LEU A 65 -17.17 18.52 2.85
N GLY A 66 -16.20 19.13 3.55
CA GLY A 66 -14.86 18.58 3.68
C GLY A 66 -14.87 17.22 4.39
N LYS A 67 -15.60 17.11 5.50
CA LYS A 67 -15.76 15.85 6.22
C LYS A 67 -16.44 14.77 5.38
N ALA A 68 -17.48 15.13 4.63
CA ALA A 68 -18.17 14.19 3.75
C ALA A 68 -17.24 13.64 2.67
N LYS A 69 -16.40 14.49 2.05
CA LYS A 69 -15.43 14.05 1.04
C LYS A 69 -14.31 13.19 1.61
N LEU A 70 -13.89 13.43 2.85
CA LEU A 70 -12.91 12.56 3.52
C LEU A 70 -13.53 11.21 3.88
N ALA A 71 -14.77 11.20 4.37
CA ALA A 71 -15.49 9.95 4.64
C ALA A 71 -15.69 9.13 3.36
N GLU A 72 -16.14 9.76 2.26
CA GLU A 72 -16.26 9.13 0.95
C GLU A 72 -14.94 8.47 0.51
N ALA A 73 -13.80 9.16 0.64
CA ALA A 73 -12.50 8.59 0.29
C ALA A 73 -12.11 7.38 1.15
N ILE A 74 -12.44 7.38 2.43
CA ILE A 74 -12.24 6.26 3.36
C ILE A 74 -13.13 5.08 2.98
N ASP A 75 -14.42 5.33 2.78
CA ASP A 75 -15.42 4.30 2.47
C ASP A 75 -15.14 3.63 1.12
N GLU A 76 -14.82 4.43 0.09
CA GLU A 76 -14.44 3.92 -1.22
C GLU A 76 -13.14 3.11 -1.17
N THR A 77 -12.15 3.56 -0.40
CA THR A 77 -10.91 2.80 -0.20
C THR A 77 -11.20 1.46 0.45
N HIS A 78 -12.00 1.45 1.51
CA HIS A 78 -12.40 0.22 2.19
C HIS A 78 -13.10 -0.75 1.25
N ALA A 79 -14.02 -0.25 0.42
CA ALA A 79 -14.77 -1.06 -0.55
C ALA A 79 -13.87 -1.56 -1.70
N LEU A 80 -13.01 -0.69 -2.24
CA LEU A 80 -12.12 -1.02 -3.36
C LEU A 80 -11.11 -2.10 -2.99
N LEU A 81 -10.55 -2.02 -1.79
CA LEU A 81 -9.58 -2.98 -1.29
C LEU A 81 -10.23 -4.24 -0.70
N GLY A 82 -11.55 -4.30 -0.63
CA GLY A 82 -12.28 -5.44 -0.05
C GLY A 82 -11.88 -5.71 1.40
N LEU A 83 -11.66 -4.65 2.18
CA LEU A 83 -11.18 -4.78 3.56
C LEU A 83 -12.21 -5.50 4.44
N PRO A 84 -11.77 -6.34 5.39
CA PRO A 84 -12.65 -6.86 6.44
C PRO A 84 -13.27 -5.72 7.25
N LYS A 85 -14.45 -5.95 7.82
CA LYS A 85 -15.23 -4.91 8.52
C LYS A 85 -14.56 -4.36 9.78
N ASP A 86 -13.64 -5.11 10.36
CA ASP A 86 -12.87 -4.76 11.54
C ASP A 86 -11.59 -3.95 11.23
N TYR A 87 -11.34 -3.69 9.93
CA TYR A 87 -10.21 -2.86 9.52
C TYR A 87 -10.62 -1.38 9.48
N LEU A 88 -9.72 -0.53 9.94
CA LEU A 88 -9.89 0.91 9.88
C LEU A 88 -9.01 1.50 8.79
N VAL A 89 -9.56 2.40 8.01
CA VAL A 89 -8.81 3.21 7.04
C VAL A 89 -8.60 4.59 7.63
N GLY A 90 -7.34 5.04 7.70
CA GLY A 90 -6.97 6.37 8.18
C GLY A 90 -6.24 7.17 7.11
N ILE A 91 -6.52 8.47 7.02
CA ILE A 91 -5.77 9.40 6.18
C ILE A 91 -4.81 10.17 7.08
N VAL A 92 -3.51 9.99 6.84
CA VAL A 92 -2.47 10.69 7.59
C VAL A 92 -1.75 11.72 6.70
N PRO A 93 -1.23 12.80 7.28
CA PRO A 93 -0.50 13.80 6.52
C PRO A 93 0.89 13.30 6.11
N ALA A 94 1.50 14.01 5.19
CA ALA A 94 2.83 13.81 4.61
C ALA A 94 2.85 12.76 3.49
N SER A 95 3.73 11.78 3.57
CA SER A 95 3.95 10.76 2.55
C SER A 95 3.77 9.38 3.17
N ASP A 96 3.93 8.34 2.37
CA ASP A 96 3.98 6.98 2.92
C ASP A 96 5.13 6.81 3.93
N THR A 97 6.28 7.45 3.71
CA THR A 97 7.34 7.53 4.72
C THR A 97 6.80 8.01 6.07
N GLY A 98 6.01 9.09 6.08
CA GLY A 98 5.40 9.58 7.32
C GLY A 98 4.39 8.60 7.92
N ALA A 99 3.68 7.83 7.10
CA ALA A 99 2.76 6.79 7.56
C ALA A 99 3.52 5.62 8.20
N VAL A 100 4.57 5.10 7.56
CA VAL A 100 5.43 4.04 8.11
C VAL A 100 6.07 4.49 9.41
N GLU A 101 6.68 5.67 9.43
CA GLU A 101 7.31 6.23 10.64
C GLU A 101 6.29 6.37 11.78
N MET A 102 5.09 6.86 11.50
CA MET A 102 4.02 6.99 12.50
C MET A 102 3.66 5.64 13.12
N VAL A 103 3.57 4.58 12.31
CA VAL A 103 3.33 3.22 12.79
C VAL A 103 4.51 2.75 13.63
N MET A 104 5.74 2.92 13.16
CA MET A 104 6.94 2.52 13.89
C MET A 104 7.03 3.21 15.26
N TRP A 105 6.82 4.52 15.32
CA TRP A 105 6.88 5.30 16.56
C TRP A 105 5.75 4.98 17.53
N SER A 106 4.60 4.54 17.03
CA SER A 106 3.41 4.31 17.85
C SER A 106 3.26 2.86 18.32
N MET A 107 3.79 1.90 17.58
CA MET A 107 3.47 0.48 17.75
C MET A 107 4.67 -0.41 18.03
N LEU A 108 5.91 0.01 17.70
CA LEU A 108 7.10 -0.78 17.94
C LEU A 108 7.74 -0.48 19.30
N GLY A 109 8.50 -1.45 19.82
CA GLY A 109 9.36 -1.30 21.01
C GLY A 109 8.96 -2.15 22.20
N GLU A 110 7.75 -2.67 22.26
CA GLU A 110 7.35 -3.62 23.30
C GLU A 110 7.93 -5.02 23.04
N ARG A 111 7.88 -5.44 21.78
CA ARG A 111 8.43 -6.72 21.31
C ARG A 111 9.72 -6.51 20.55
N PRO A 112 10.55 -7.57 20.40
CA PRO A 112 11.59 -7.56 19.38
C PRO A 112 11.01 -7.32 18.00
N VAL A 113 11.79 -6.74 17.09
CA VAL A 113 11.34 -6.37 15.75
C VAL A 113 12.21 -7.02 14.69
N ASP A 114 11.59 -7.71 13.75
CA ASP A 114 12.23 -8.25 12.56
C ASP A 114 11.99 -7.32 11.38
N ILE A 115 13.03 -6.73 10.81
CA ILE A 115 12.93 -5.85 9.65
C ILE A 115 13.51 -6.54 8.44
N CYS A 116 12.62 -6.83 7.45
CA CYS A 116 13.00 -7.48 6.20
C CYS A 116 13.20 -6.43 5.12
N HIS A 117 14.41 -6.35 4.56
CA HIS A 117 14.69 -5.35 3.52
C HIS A 117 15.72 -5.83 2.48
N TRP A 118 15.55 -5.33 1.24
CA TRP A 118 16.35 -5.68 0.07
C TRP A 118 16.44 -4.54 -0.95
N GLU A 119 16.08 -3.33 -0.51
CA GLU A 119 16.09 -2.13 -1.33
C GLU A 119 16.14 -0.87 -0.44
N SER A 120 16.11 0.32 -1.03
CA SER A 120 16.40 1.55 -0.30
C SER A 120 15.37 1.92 0.76
N PHE A 121 14.07 1.77 0.48
CA PHE A 121 13.02 2.15 1.46
C PHE A 121 13.06 1.25 2.69
N GLY A 122 13.04 -0.07 2.50
CA GLY A 122 13.17 -0.99 3.62
C GLY A 122 14.48 -0.80 4.42
N THR A 123 15.57 -0.40 3.75
CA THR A 123 16.82 -0.05 4.43
C THR A 123 16.67 1.22 5.28
N THR A 124 15.86 2.18 4.82
CA THR A 124 15.53 3.37 5.62
C THR A 124 14.76 2.97 6.88
N TRP A 125 13.73 2.15 6.76
CA TRP A 125 12.96 1.67 7.92
C TRP A 125 13.85 0.97 8.96
N TYR A 126 14.79 0.13 8.51
CA TYR A 126 15.76 -0.48 9.41
C TYR A 126 16.65 0.58 10.09
N SER A 127 17.15 1.55 9.32
CA SER A 127 17.96 2.64 9.86
C SER A 127 17.20 3.45 10.92
N ASP A 128 15.94 3.76 10.67
CA ASP A 128 15.11 4.54 11.58
C ASP A 128 14.81 3.76 12.88
N ALA A 129 14.51 2.48 12.77
CA ALA A 129 14.33 1.63 13.96
C ALA A 129 15.56 1.62 14.88
N VAL A 130 16.76 1.53 14.27
CA VAL A 130 18.01 1.40 15.03
C VAL A 130 18.55 2.76 15.49
N LYS A 131 18.54 3.78 14.61
CA LYS A 131 19.22 5.06 14.88
C LYS A 131 18.30 6.10 15.53
N GLU A 132 17.06 6.19 15.04
CA GLU A 132 16.12 7.22 15.47
C GLU A 132 15.29 6.73 16.66
N LEU A 133 14.63 5.58 16.52
CA LEU A 133 13.86 4.95 17.59
C LEU A 133 14.75 4.29 18.65
N LYS A 134 15.99 3.93 18.29
CA LYS A 134 16.97 3.28 19.17
C LYS A 134 16.42 2.01 19.82
N LEU A 135 15.71 1.21 19.05
CA LEU A 135 15.18 -0.07 19.52
C LEU A 135 16.35 -1.03 19.81
N GLU A 136 16.32 -1.64 20.98
CA GLU A 136 17.43 -2.51 21.43
C GLU A 136 17.40 -3.90 20.78
N LYS A 137 16.21 -4.39 20.40
CA LYS A 137 16.00 -5.75 19.89
C LYS A 137 15.48 -5.70 18.45
N VAL A 138 16.37 -5.44 17.51
CA VAL A 138 16.05 -5.40 16.08
C VAL A 138 16.85 -6.47 15.34
N THR A 139 16.15 -7.40 14.69
CA THR A 139 16.76 -8.38 13.78
C THR A 139 16.83 -7.79 12.37
N ASN A 140 18.02 -7.80 11.79
CA ASN A 140 18.25 -7.33 10.43
C ASN A 140 18.14 -8.50 9.44
N ILE A 141 16.98 -8.67 8.83
CA ILE A 141 16.74 -9.70 7.80
C ILE A 141 16.90 -9.05 6.42
N LYS A 142 18.13 -9.02 5.92
CA LYS A 142 18.46 -8.33 4.68
C LYS A 142 18.99 -9.27 3.60
N ALA A 143 18.83 -8.86 2.36
CA ALA A 143 19.53 -9.41 1.21
C ALA A 143 20.19 -8.29 0.42
N GLU A 144 21.00 -8.69 -0.57
CA GLU A 144 21.58 -7.75 -1.54
C GLU A 144 20.45 -7.08 -2.36
N PHE A 145 20.75 -5.89 -2.85
CA PHE A 145 19.80 -5.13 -3.66
C PHE A 145 19.30 -5.95 -4.84
N GLY A 146 17.98 -6.07 -4.93
CA GLY A 146 17.35 -6.87 -6.00
C GLY A 146 17.20 -8.37 -5.69
N VAL A 147 17.51 -8.81 -4.47
CA VAL A 147 17.35 -10.21 -4.03
C VAL A 147 16.42 -10.24 -2.83
N LEU A 148 15.38 -11.08 -2.86
CA LEU A 148 14.49 -11.26 -1.72
C LEU A 148 15.22 -11.98 -0.58
N PRO A 149 15.21 -11.46 0.66
CA PRO A 149 15.77 -12.17 1.80
C PRO A 149 14.97 -13.42 2.14
N ASP A 150 15.58 -14.30 2.90
CA ASP A 150 14.91 -15.47 3.44
C ASP A 150 13.92 -15.05 4.55
N LEU A 151 12.66 -14.89 4.17
CA LEU A 151 11.58 -14.44 5.06
C LEU A 151 11.20 -15.50 6.11
N SER A 152 11.61 -16.77 5.94
CA SER A 152 11.39 -17.82 6.95
C SER A 152 12.21 -17.62 8.22
N LYS A 153 13.13 -16.66 8.22
CA LYS A 153 13.95 -16.29 9.39
C LYS A 153 13.24 -15.37 10.37
N THR A 154 12.04 -14.92 10.04
CA THR A 154 11.22 -14.11 10.96
C THR A 154 10.69 -14.97 12.09
N ASP A 155 10.56 -14.36 13.28
CA ASP A 155 9.96 -14.99 14.45
C ASP A 155 8.50 -14.51 14.60
N ALA A 156 7.56 -15.44 14.71
CA ALA A 156 6.14 -15.14 14.84
C ALA A 156 5.76 -14.41 16.16
N SER A 157 6.66 -14.35 17.12
CA SER A 157 6.49 -13.58 18.36
C SER A 157 7.04 -12.16 18.27
N HIS A 158 7.81 -11.84 17.24
CA HIS A 158 8.34 -10.51 16.97
C HIS A 158 7.35 -9.68 16.15
N ASP A 159 7.44 -8.37 16.29
CA ASP A 159 6.80 -7.47 15.34
C ASP A 159 7.60 -7.49 14.02
N ILE A 160 6.92 -7.62 12.90
CA ILE A 160 7.57 -7.76 11.59
C ILE A 160 7.26 -6.53 10.74
N LEU A 161 8.30 -5.91 10.18
CA LEU A 161 8.17 -4.80 9.23
C LEU A 161 8.82 -5.17 7.90
N PHE A 162 8.09 -5.02 6.80
CA PHE A 162 8.58 -5.30 5.46
C PHE A 162 7.86 -4.46 4.39
N THR A 163 8.45 -4.36 3.19
CA THR A 163 7.81 -3.81 2.01
C THR A 163 7.19 -4.93 1.17
N MET A 164 5.94 -4.80 0.72
CA MET A 164 5.32 -5.80 -0.18
C MET A 164 6.02 -5.87 -1.53
N ASN A 165 6.43 -4.72 -2.03
CA ASN A 165 7.20 -4.59 -3.25
C ASN A 165 8.36 -3.61 -3.04
N GLY A 166 9.57 -4.06 -3.25
CA GLY A 166 10.77 -3.23 -3.21
C GLY A 166 10.82 -2.29 -4.41
N THR A 167 10.30 -1.09 -4.27
CA THR A 167 10.13 -0.11 -5.36
C THR A 167 11.42 0.14 -6.14
N THR A 168 12.55 0.25 -5.45
CA THR A 168 13.83 0.62 -6.08
C THR A 168 14.57 -0.59 -6.68
N SER A 169 14.17 -1.80 -6.33
CA SER A 169 14.77 -3.04 -6.86
C SER A 169 13.83 -3.82 -7.79
N GLY A 170 12.52 -3.54 -7.76
CA GLY A 170 11.53 -4.27 -8.54
C GLY A 170 11.23 -5.68 -8.02
N VAL A 171 11.74 -6.04 -6.85
CA VAL A 171 11.53 -7.36 -6.24
C VAL A 171 10.38 -7.32 -5.25
N ARG A 172 9.36 -8.13 -5.47
CA ARG A 172 8.18 -8.25 -4.61
C ARG A 172 8.22 -9.50 -3.73
N VAL A 173 7.48 -9.46 -2.64
CA VAL A 173 7.13 -10.65 -1.86
C VAL A 173 6.11 -11.47 -2.68
N PRO A 174 6.40 -12.72 -3.03
CA PRO A 174 5.54 -13.49 -3.93
C PRO A 174 4.25 -13.96 -3.25
N SER A 175 4.28 -14.24 -1.96
CA SER A 175 3.17 -14.72 -1.14
C SER A 175 3.40 -14.34 0.31
N LEU A 176 2.32 -14.26 1.10
CA LEU A 176 2.40 -14.07 2.55
C LEU A 176 2.25 -15.38 3.34
N ASP A 177 2.44 -16.54 2.71
CA ASP A 177 2.31 -17.86 3.37
C ASP A 177 3.35 -18.09 4.47
N TRP A 178 4.48 -17.38 4.39
CA TRP A 178 5.53 -17.39 5.41
C TRP A 178 5.09 -16.75 6.74
N ILE A 179 4.00 -15.97 6.76
CA ILE A 179 3.44 -15.38 7.98
C ILE A 179 2.47 -16.39 8.61
N PRO A 180 2.76 -16.93 9.81
CA PRO A 180 1.88 -17.88 10.47
C PRO A 180 0.58 -17.22 10.96
N ALA A 181 -0.50 -18.01 11.01
CA ALA A 181 -1.80 -17.53 11.49
C ALA A 181 -1.86 -17.31 13.00
N ASP A 182 -1.04 -18.05 13.74
CA ASP A 182 -0.96 -18.03 15.20
C ASP A 182 0.14 -17.09 15.75
N ARG A 183 0.62 -16.18 14.91
CA ARG A 183 1.60 -15.16 15.32
C ARG A 183 1.07 -14.30 16.48
N THR A 184 1.97 -13.87 17.33
CA THR A 184 1.66 -12.97 18.46
C THR A 184 2.25 -11.57 18.28
N GLY A 185 3.21 -11.42 17.38
CA GLY A 185 3.74 -10.12 16.94
C GLY A 185 2.86 -9.47 15.88
N LEU A 186 3.02 -8.16 15.69
CA LEU A 186 2.36 -7.39 14.66
C LEU A 186 3.04 -7.60 13.30
N THR A 187 2.25 -7.66 12.25
CA THR A 187 2.77 -7.67 10.88
C THR A 187 2.44 -6.34 10.21
N ILE A 188 3.48 -5.57 9.93
CA ILE A 188 3.43 -4.22 9.37
C ILE A 188 3.98 -4.26 7.95
N CYS A 189 3.19 -3.83 6.98
CA CYS A 189 3.53 -3.89 5.57
C CYS A 189 3.44 -2.52 4.91
N ASP A 190 4.56 -2.03 4.36
CA ASP A 190 4.53 -0.96 3.38
C ASP A 190 4.12 -1.54 2.01
N ALA A 191 2.90 -1.23 1.59
CA ALA A 191 2.33 -1.70 0.33
C ALA A 191 2.19 -0.58 -0.72
N THR A 192 2.89 0.53 -0.56
CA THR A 192 2.76 1.73 -1.40
C THR A 192 2.82 1.45 -2.89
N SER A 193 3.74 0.62 -3.35
CA SER A 193 3.87 0.28 -4.77
C SER A 193 3.20 -1.05 -5.15
N ALA A 194 2.38 -1.61 -4.27
CA ALA A 194 1.79 -2.94 -4.43
C ALA A 194 0.26 -2.93 -4.38
N ILE A 195 -0.32 -2.18 -3.44
CA ILE A 195 -1.71 -2.35 -2.98
C ILE A 195 -2.77 -2.26 -4.08
N PHE A 196 -2.55 -1.43 -5.09
CA PHE A 196 -3.47 -1.28 -6.21
C PHE A 196 -2.98 -1.94 -7.50
N GLY A 197 -1.79 -2.55 -7.48
CA GLY A 197 -1.16 -3.14 -8.66
C GLY A 197 -1.11 -4.66 -8.64
N PHE A 198 -1.41 -5.28 -7.52
CA PHE A 198 -1.40 -6.72 -7.34
C PHE A 198 -2.79 -7.23 -6.98
N ASP A 199 -2.96 -8.56 -7.03
CA ASP A 199 -4.15 -9.21 -6.53
C ASP A 199 -4.38 -8.89 -5.05
N MET A 200 -5.61 -9.11 -4.58
CA MET A 200 -5.99 -8.80 -3.20
C MET A 200 -5.02 -9.43 -2.19
N LEU A 201 -4.60 -8.63 -1.24
CA LEU A 201 -3.76 -9.08 -0.14
C LEU A 201 -4.57 -9.98 0.82
N PRO A 202 -3.95 -11.02 1.39
CA PRO A 202 -4.58 -11.80 2.47
C PRO A 202 -4.59 -10.97 3.77
N TRP A 203 -5.64 -10.17 3.92
CA TRP A 203 -5.75 -9.19 5.01
C TRP A 203 -5.57 -9.79 6.40
N GLU A 204 -6.01 -11.03 6.61
CA GLU A 204 -5.87 -11.75 7.88
C GLU A 204 -4.42 -11.94 8.32
N LYS A 205 -3.47 -11.79 7.41
CA LYS A 205 -2.03 -11.89 7.66
C LYS A 205 -1.36 -10.57 8.02
N LEU A 206 -2.08 -9.45 7.87
CA LEU A 206 -1.53 -8.11 8.01
C LEU A 206 -2.28 -7.37 9.13
N ASP A 207 -1.56 -6.74 10.05
CA ASP A 207 -2.15 -5.96 11.13
C ASP A 207 -2.16 -4.47 10.77
N VAL A 208 -1.12 -3.99 10.10
CA VAL A 208 -1.02 -2.62 9.59
C VAL A 208 -0.50 -2.64 8.17
N VAL A 209 -1.15 -1.89 7.30
CA VAL A 209 -0.70 -1.67 5.93
C VAL A 209 -0.63 -0.18 5.66
N THR A 210 0.53 0.29 5.23
CA THR A 210 0.72 1.67 4.80
C THR A 210 0.77 1.76 3.29
N TYR A 211 0.25 2.85 2.74
CA TYR A 211 0.33 3.10 1.30
C TYR A 211 0.12 4.57 0.97
N SER A 212 0.48 4.95 -0.24
CA SER A 212 0.22 6.28 -0.78
C SER A 212 -0.59 6.19 -2.07
N TRP A 213 -1.61 7.01 -2.22
CA TRP A 213 -2.35 7.16 -3.48
C TRP A 213 -1.49 7.66 -4.64
N GLN A 214 -0.27 8.12 -4.39
CA GLN A 214 0.68 8.56 -5.42
C GLN A 214 0.99 7.47 -6.45
N LYS A 215 0.99 6.20 -6.04
CA LYS A 215 1.36 5.05 -6.88
C LYS A 215 0.15 4.35 -7.51
N VAL A 216 -1.02 4.95 -7.43
CA VAL A 216 -2.25 4.35 -7.93
C VAL A 216 -2.31 4.39 -9.45
N PRO A 217 -2.14 3.29 -10.16
CA PRO A 217 -2.62 3.18 -11.53
C PRO A 217 -4.12 2.91 -11.49
N LEU A 218 -4.90 3.97 -11.51
CA LEU A 218 -6.34 4.00 -11.28
C LEU A 218 -7.19 3.26 -12.35
N HIS A 219 -6.64 2.46 -13.25
CA HIS A 219 -7.41 2.07 -14.44
C HIS A 219 -7.32 0.63 -14.93
N LEU A 220 -6.74 -0.30 -14.22
CA LEU A 220 -6.56 -1.60 -14.90
C LEU A 220 -7.57 -2.71 -14.52
N HIS A 221 -8.39 -2.56 -13.48
CA HIS A 221 -9.33 -3.65 -13.15
C HIS A 221 -10.67 -3.22 -12.54
N ALA A 222 -11.13 -1.99 -12.74
CA ALA A 222 -12.53 -1.72 -12.51
C ALA A 222 -13.32 -2.22 -13.74
N PRO A 223 -14.10 -3.31 -13.67
CA PRO A 223 -15.20 -3.45 -14.59
C PRO A 223 -16.02 -2.16 -14.42
N SER A 224 -16.43 -1.54 -15.51
CA SER A 224 -17.18 -0.29 -15.58
C SER A 224 -18.31 -0.25 -14.54
N ALA A 225 -17.98 -0.01 -13.29
CA ALA A 225 -18.90 0.32 -12.25
C ALA A 225 -19.30 1.77 -12.51
N GLN A 226 -20.44 1.94 -13.13
CA GLN A 226 -21.19 3.18 -13.09
C GLN A 226 -21.41 3.49 -11.61
N PHE A 227 -20.68 4.49 -11.09
CA PHE A 227 -20.93 4.98 -9.74
C PHE A 227 -22.34 5.57 -9.69
N PRO A 228 -23.26 5.02 -8.91
CA PRO A 228 -24.56 5.64 -8.75
C PRO A 228 -24.34 6.94 -7.95
N HIS A 229 -24.72 8.05 -8.53
CA HIS A 229 -24.91 9.29 -7.79
C HIS A 229 -26.00 9.06 -6.72
N SER A 230 -25.59 8.75 -5.49
CA SER A 230 -26.54 8.68 -4.39
C SER A 230 -26.76 10.09 -3.84
N SER A 231 -27.85 10.70 -4.28
CA SER A 231 -28.47 11.82 -3.58
C SER A 231 -29.32 11.26 -2.44
N GLN A 232 -28.78 11.15 -1.23
CA GLN A 232 -29.61 11.11 -0.01
C GLN A 232 -28.83 11.66 1.20
N PRO A 233 -29.46 12.47 2.05
CA PRO A 233 -28.84 12.99 3.26
C PRO A 233 -28.81 11.92 4.35
N ALA A 234 -27.64 11.70 4.95
CA ALA A 234 -27.49 10.82 6.09
C ALA A 234 -27.81 11.59 7.38
N ASP A 235 -28.95 11.27 7.94
CA ASP A 235 -29.29 11.50 9.34
C ASP A 235 -28.98 10.18 10.09
N ALA A 236 -28.00 10.18 10.99
CA ALA A 236 -27.94 9.30 12.16
C ALA A 236 -26.63 9.48 12.93
N GLY A 237 -26.79 9.93 14.17
CA GLY A 237 -25.71 9.97 15.15
C GLY A 237 -25.25 8.57 15.56
N HIS A 238 -23.95 8.39 15.69
CA HIS A 238 -23.38 7.21 16.32
C HIS A 238 -22.73 7.55 17.64
N PRO A 239 -23.02 6.79 18.72
CA PRO A 239 -22.40 6.97 20.00
C PRO A 239 -20.99 6.37 20.03
N LEU A 240 -20.10 7.08 20.72
CA LEU A 240 -18.76 6.59 21.08
C LEU A 240 -18.88 5.31 21.91
N CYS A 241 -18.34 4.22 21.43
CA CYS A 241 -18.28 2.98 22.18
C CYS A 241 -16.89 2.79 22.79
N HIS A 242 -16.84 2.83 24.10
CA HIS A 242 -15.70 2.33 24.86
C HIS A 242 -15.84 0.81 25.00
N SER A 243 -14.89 0.05 24.51
CA SER A 243 -14.67 -1.29 25.03
C SER A 243 -13.23 -1.76 24.82
N THR A 244 -12.75 -2.41 25.82
CA THR A 244 -11.43 -2.94 26.06
C THR A 244 -11.10 -4.16 25.20
N HIS A 245 -9.82 -4.25 24.79
CA HIS A 245 -9.13 -5.47 24.34
C HIS A 245 -9.43 -6.04 22.94
N SER A 246 -9.15 -5.28 21.92
CA SER A 246 -8.48 -5.74 20.69
C SER A 246 -8.10 -4.49 19.91
N PHE A 247 -6.84 -4.35 19.54
CA PHE A 247 -6.44 -3.25 18.68
C PHE A 247 -7.11 -3.45 17.32
N PRO A 248 -7.86 -2.47 16.80
CA PRO A 248 -8.36 -2.54 15.43
C PRO A 248 -7.17 -2.52 14.46
N ARG A 249 -7.22 -3.39 13.46
CA ARG A 249 -6.20 -3.44 12.41
C ARG A 249 -6.30 -2.19 11.55
N LEU A 250 -5.17 -1.53 11.30
CA LEU A 250 -5.10 -0.24 10.62
C LEU A 250 -4.60 -0.40 9.19
N VAL A 251 -5.30 0.23 8.25
CA VAL A 251 -4.84 0.48 6.88
C VAL A 251 -4.67 1.98 6.71
N HIS A 252 -3.46 2.42 6.42
CA HIS A 252 -3.10 3.83 6.26
C HIS A 252 -2.74 4.17 4.82
#